data_24613d04320ef9b66c2de464ffc2fca5
#
_entry.id   24613d04320ef9b66c2de464ffc2fca5
#
_cell.length_a   1.000
_cell.length_b   1.000
_cell.length_c   1.000
_cell.angle_alpha   90.00
_cell.angle_beta   90.00
_cell.angle_gamma   90.00
#
_symmetry.space_group_name_H-M   'P 1'
#
loop_
_entity.id
_entity.type
_entity.pdbx_description
1 polymer ?
#
loop_
_entity_poly.entity_id
_entity_poly.type
_entity_poly.pdbx_seq_one_letter_code
_entity_poly.pdbx_strand_id
1 'polypeptide(L)'
;AQAQGKLTYSYSTTATFGRFIHTINGHAVNAPDGWMFPINDALSNVSASTASVKDGDKVLWFEGTTENQFQGPLWAELDGSTIQWETISTVAELQALAASKDPAVLAKNYKLARDLDLSGVTFSGIGSASAPFTGMFDGQGHTVSHVTVKGGDNAGFFNVTLGAVIKNLHLSDVNVTGGSRVGGLVGWAQAELDRQDMAGSKAGLVGSCTVSGTVSG
;
A
#
# COMPACT_ATOMS: atom_id res chain seq x y z
N ALA A 1 10.01 -15.50 -25.91
CA ALA A 1 8.90 -15.13 -26.78
C ALA A 1 7.59 -15.37 -26.02
N GLN A 2 7.03 -14.35 -25.42
CA GLN A 2 5.69 -14.45 -24.85
C GLN A 2 4.72 -14.58 -26.02
N ALA A 3 3.88 -15.61 -25.99
CA ALA A 3 2.80 -15.76 -26.94
C ALA A 3 1.86 -14.55 -26.78
N GLN A 4 1.73 -13.72 -27.80
CA GLN A 4 0.71 -12.68 -27.85
C GLN A 4 -0.65 -13.37 -28.07
N GLY A 5 -1.22 -13.88 -26.99
CA GLY A 5 -2.59 -14.38 -26.98
C GLY A 5 -3.55 -13.23 -27.13
N LYS A 6 -4.49 -13.29 -28.07
CA LYS A 6 -5.54 -12.31 -28.21
C LYS A 6 -6.44 -12.38 -26.96
N LEU A 7 -6.45 -11.32 -26.16
CA LEU A 7 -7.35 -11.21 -25.01
C LEU A 7 -8.80 -11.15 -25.51
N THR A 8 -9.66 -12.02 -24.99
CA THR A 8 -11.10 -11.95 -25.22
C THR A 8 -11.80 -11.40 -23.99
N TYR A 9 -12.78 -10.56 -24.17
CA TYR A 9 -13.54 -9.98 -23.07
C TYR A 9 -15.00 -9.70 -23.44
N SER A 10 -15.88 -9.70 -22.44
CA SER A 10 -17.25 -9.19 -22.56
C SER A 10 -17.46 -8.02 -21.60
N TYR A 11 -18.33 -7.12 -21.97
CA TYR A 11 -18.61 -5.93 -21.16
C TYR A 11 -20.08 -5.48 -21.28
N SER A 12 -20.54 -4.73 -20.27
CA SER A 12 -21.72 -3.87 -20.36
C SER A 12 -21.30 -2.40 -20.26
N THR A 13 -22.16 -1.51 -20.71
CA THR A 13 -21.94 -0.06 -20.59
C THR A 13 -22.95 0.52 -19.61
N THR A 14 -22.48 1.26 -18.63
CA THR A 14 -23.31 2.02 -17.71
C THR A 14 -23.12 3.52 -17.93
N ALA A 15 -24.17 4.31 -17.67
CA ALA A 15 -24.11 5.77 -17.85
C ALA A 15 -23.15 6.43 -16.86
N THR A 16 -22.94 5.83 -15.68
CA THR A 16 -22.15 6.41 -14.59
C THR A 16 -20.69 5.97 -14.63
N PHE A 17 -20.42 4.71 -14.94
CA PHE A 17 -19.09 4.11 -14.79
C PHE A 17 -18.46 3.67 -16.12
N GLY A 18 -19.08 3.95 -17.26
CA GLY A 18 -18.59 3.53 -18.57
C GLY A 18 -18.70 2.02 -18.77
N ARG A 19 -17.65 1.39 -19.30
CA ARG A 19 -17.62 -0.06 -19.56
C ARG A 19 -17.26 -0.85 -18.32
N PHE A 20 -18.11 -1.78 -17.95
CA PHE A 20 -17.87 -2.75 -16.90
C PHE A 20 -17.53 -4.11 -17.53
N ILE A 21 -16.33 -4.60 -17.28
CA ILE A 21 -15.84 -5.86 -17.83
C ILE A 21 -16.45 -7.02 -17.01
N HIS A 22 -17.13 -7.94 -17.68
CA HIS A 22 -17.74 -9.11 -17.06
C HIS A 22 -16.87 -10.36 -17.17
N THR A 23 -16.21 -10.53 -18.31
CA THR A 23 -15.34 -11.69 -18.53
C THR A 23 -14.02 -11.28 -19.14
N ILE A 24 -12.98 -12.00 -18.79
CA ILE A 24 -11.67 -11.95 -19.47
C ILE A 24 -11.26 -13.39 -19.76
N ASN A 25 -11.00 -13.71 -21.04
CA ASN A 25 -10.65 -15.06 -21.50
C ASN A 25 -11.66 -16.14 -21.04
N GLY A 26 -12.95 -15.78 -21.01
CA GLY A 26 -14.02 -16.69 -20.58
C GLY A 26 -14.19 -16.82 -19.07
N HIS A 27 -13.30 -16.28 -18.25
CA HIS A 27 -13.47 -16.23 -16.80
C HIS A 27 -14.41 -15.07 -16.43
N ALA A 28 -15.52 -15.37 -15.78
CA ALA A 28 -16.53 -14.40 -15.35
C ALA A 28 -16.37 -14.10 -13.87
N VAL A 29 -16.60 -12.84 -13.51
CA VAL A 29 -16.71 -12.39 -12.12
C VAL A 29 -18.15 -11.98 -11.82
N ASN A 30 -18.59 -12.23 -10.61
CA ASN A 30 -19.95 -11.91 -10.13
C ASN A 30 -19.85 -10.87 -9.00
N ALA A 31 -20.84 -9.99 -8.92
CA ALA A 31 -20.90 -9.04 -7.82
C ALA A 31 -20.90 -9.76 -6.44
N PRO A 32 -20.21 -9.25 -5.43
CA PRO A 32 -19.54 -7.93 -5.36
C PRO A 32 -18.15 -7.87 -6.02
N ASP A 33 -17.62 -8.99 -6.52
CA ASP A 33 -16.31 -9.08 -7.13
C ASP A 33 -16.26 -8.40 -8.51
N GLY A 34 -15.09 -8.06 -8.99
CA GLY A 34 -14.93 -7.36 -10.25
C GLY A 34 -13.53 -7.43 -10.82
N TRP A 35 -13.42 -7.22 -12.13
CA TRP A 35 -12.13 -7.09 -12.78
C TRP A 35 -11.49 -5.74 -12.45
N MET A 36 -10.32 -5.80 -11.86
CA MET A 36 -9.50 -4.65 -11.50
C MET A 36 -8.29 -4.57 -12.42
N PHE A 37 -7.81 -3.37 -12.67
CA PHE A 37 -6.64 -3.18 -13.52
C PHE A 37 -5.75 -2.05 -12.98
N PRO A 38 -4.67 -2.34 -12.27
CA PRO A 38 -3.63 -1.39 -11.98
C PRO A 38 -2.82 -1.07 -13.24
N ILE A 39 -2.36 0.15 -13.33
CA ILE A 39 -1.37 0.62 -14.29
C ILE A 39 -0.13 0.99 -13.47
N ASN A 40 0.99 0.34 -13.75
CA ASN A 40 2.24 0.52 -12.99
C ASN A 40 2.05 0.35 -11.47
N ASP A 41 1.34 -0.73 -11.08
CA ASP A 41 0.98 -1.08 -9.69
C ASP A 41 0.01 -0.10 -8.99
N ALA A 42 -0.44 0.95 -9.65
CA ALA A 42 -1.47 1.83 -9.13
C ALA A 42 -2.85 1.39 -9.63
N LEU A 43 -3.79 1.13 -8.70
CA LEU A 43 -5.17 0.83 -9.08
C LEU A 43 -5.78 2.01 -9.85
N SER A 44 -6.37 1.70 -11.00
CA SER A 44 -7.08 2.70 -11.78
C SER A 44 -8.37 3.10 -11.07
N ASN A 45 -8.57 4.40 -10.89
CA ASN A 45 -9.81 4.97 -10.36
C ASN A 45 -10.82 5.36 -11.46
N VAL A 46 -10.52 5.01 -12.69
CA VAL A 46 -11.37 5.25 -13.85
C VAL A 46 -11.70 3.94 -14.55
N SER A 47 -12.74 3.93 -15.36
CA SER A 47 -13.11 2.74 -16.12
C SER A 47 -12.07 2.39 -17.17
N ALA A 48 -12.01 1.12 -17.55
CA ALA A 48 -11.11 0.64 -18.61
C ALA A 48 -11.31 1.35 -19.96
N SER A 49 -12.48 1.96 -20.18
CA SER A 49 -12.76 2.72 -21.41
C SER A 49 -12.23 4.16 -21.40
N THR A 50 -11.85 4.65 -20.22
CA THR A 50 -11.36 6.03 -20.04
C THR A 50 -9.94 6.09 -19.50
N ALA A 51 -9.38 4.95 -19.09
CA ALA A 51 -7.98 4.86 -18.67
C ALA A 51 -7.06 5.13 -19.86
N SER A 52 -6.10 6.01 -19.66
CA SER A 52 -5.05 6.27 -20.64
C SER A 52 -3.84 5.41 -20.31
N VAL A 53 -3.31 4.72 -21.30
CA VAL A 53 -2.05 3.98 -21.24
C VAL A 53 -1.11 4.48 -22.32
N LYS A 54 0.17 4.54 -22.02
CA LYS A 54 1.22 4.95 -22.94
C LYS A 54 2.24 3.82 -23.13
N ASP A 55 3.12 3.97 -24.10
CA ASP A 55 4.18 2.99 -24.33
C ASP A 55 5.08 2.85 -23.09
N GLY A 56 5.34 1.59 -22.70
CA GLY A 56 6.08 1.25 -21.50
C GLY A 56 5.24 1.05 -20.23
N ASP A 57 3.95 1.42 -20.22
CA ASP A 57 3.08 1.14 -19.08
C ASP A 57 2.84 -0.38 -18.93
N LYS A 58 2.84 -0.83 -17.69
CA LYS A 58 2.50 -2.19 -17.31
C LYS A 58 1.06 -2.22 -16.82
N VAL A 59 0.20 -2.95 -17.52
CA VAL A 59 -1.21 -3.13 -17.13
C VAL A 59 -1.44 -4.57 -16.71
N LEU A 60 -1.97 -4.75 -15.52
CA LEU A 60 -2.35 -6.04 -14.98
C LEU A 60 -3.88 -6.13 -14.85
N TRP A 61 -4.45 -7.28 -15.16
CA TRP A 61 -5.84 -7.59 -14.87
C TRP A 61 -5.89 -8.69 -13.82
N PHE A 62 -6.66 -8.45 -12.75
CA PHE A 62 -6.90 -9.44 -11.72
C PHE A 62 -8.34 -9.38 -11.23
N GLU A 63 -8.81 -10.47 -10.64
CA GLU A 63 -10.10 -10.50 -9.97
C GLU A 63 -9.98 -9.85 -8.59
N GLY A 64 -10.63 -8.69 -8.43
CA GLY A 64 -10.78 -8.05 -7.13
C GLY A 64 -11.93 -8.69 -6.38
N THR A 65 -11.65 -9.28 -5.23
CA THR A 65 -12.63 -9.93 -4.36
C THR A 65 -12.69 -9.23 -3.00
N THR A 66 -13.75 -9.48 -2.25
CA THR A 66 -13.83 -9.02 -0.86
C THR A 66 -12.77 -9.67 0.03
N GLU A 67 -12.30 -10.86 -0.33
CA GLU A 67 -11.24 -11.58 0.41
C GLU A 67 -9.87 -10.92 0.21
N ASN A 68 -9.53 -10.57 -1.03
CA ASN A 68 -8.28 -9.87 -1.31
C ASN A 68 -8.40 -8.34 -1.17
N GLN A 69 -9.56 -7.85 -0.68
CA GLN A 69 -9.85 -6.42 -0.50
C GLN A 69 -9.59 -5.59 -1.77
N PHE A 70 -9.83 -6.18 -2.94
CA PHE A 70 -9.54 -5.60 -4.26
C PHE A 70 -8.06 -5.25 -4.48
N GLN A 71 -7.18 -5.96 -3.79
CA GLN A 71 -5.73 -5.82 -3.93
C GLN A 71 -5.20 -6.96 -4.80
N GLY A 72 -4.55 -6.61 -5.88
CA GLY A 72 -3.91 -7.57 -6.77
C GLY A 72 -2.42 -7.74 -6.45
N PRO A 73 -1.78 -8.72 -7.10
CA PRO A 73 -0.35 -8.86 -7.06
C PRO A 73 0.33 -7.65 -7.71
N LEU A 74 1.53 -7.33 -7.25
CA LEU A 74 2.36 -6.31 -7.88
C LEU A 74 3.05 -6.88 -9.13
N TRP A 75 3.33 -6.04 -10.12
CA TRP A 75 4.05 -6.46 -11.32
C TRP A 75 5.38 -7.14 -11.00
N ALA A 76 6.11 -6.62 -10.03
CA ALA A 76 7.36 -7.21 -9.59
C ALA A 76 7.22 -8.64 -9.04
N GLU A 77 6.04 -9.01 -8.53
CA GLU A 77 5.74 -10.38 -8.08
C GLU A 77 5.44 -11.32 -9.25
N LEU A 78 4.99 -10.78 -10.38
CA LEU A 78 4.56 -11.54 -11.54
C LEU A 78 5.60 -11.65 -12.65
N ASP A 79 6.41 -10.61 -12.85
CA ASP A 79 7.41 -10.56 -13.93
C ASP A 79 8.74 -11.24 -13.53
N GLY A 80 8.82 -11.78 -12.31
CA GLY A 80 10.01 -12.41 -11.78
C GLY A 80 11.12 -11.41 -11.43
N SER A 81 10.82 -10.10 -11.46
CA SER A 81 11.73 -9.12 -10.90
C SER A 81 11.81 -9.34 -9.39
N THR A 82 13.02 -9.40 -8.88
CA THR A 82 13.23 -9.64 -7.45
C THR A 82 12.95 -8.35 -6.70
N ILE A 83 11.81 -8.26 -6.01
CA ILE A 83 11.60 -7.17 -5.05
C ILE A 83 12.68 -7.29 -4.00
N GLN A 84 13.53 -6.30 -3.91
CA GLN A 84 14.57 -6.26 -2.87
C GLN A 84 13.92 -5.91 -1.54
N TRP A 85 14.05 -6.81 -0.57
CA TRP A 85 13.51 -6.65 0.75
C TRP A 85 14.62 -6.46 1.78
N GLU A 86 14.52 -5.40 2.56
CA GLU A 86 15.28 -5.24 3.80
C GLU A 86 14.48 -5.94 4.92
N THR A 87 15.14 -6.83 5.64
CA THR A 87 14.49 -7.61 6.70
C THR A 87 14.68 -6.91 8.05
N ILE A 88 13.60 -6.67 8.77
CA ILE A 88 13.60 -6.14 10.12
C ILE A 88 13.37 -7.29 11.09
N SER A 89 14.36 -7.60 11.89
CA SER A 89 14.37 -8.70 12.88
C SER A 89 14.48 -8.22 14.32
N THR A 90 14.82 -6.96 14.51
CA THR A 90 15.08 -6.36 15.82
C THR A 90 14.41 -5.00 15.97
N VAL A 91 14.14 -4.64 17.22
CA VAL A 91 13.63 -3.30 17.57
C VAL A 91 14.59 -2.20 17.14
N ALA A 92 15.90 -2.45 17.24
CA ALA A 92 16.92 -1.47 16.84
C ALA A 92 16.87 -1.15 15.32
N GLU A 93 16.65 -2.16 14.48
CA GLU A 93 16.50 -1.96 13.03
C GLU A 93 15.21 -1.18 12.72
N LEU A 94 14.11 -1.47 13.41
CA LEU A 94 12.87 -0.71 13.26
C LEU A 94 13.04 0.75 13.73
N GLN A 95 13.75 0.97 14.82
CA GLN A 95 14.07 2.33 15.29
C GLN A 95 15.00 3.07 14.31
N ALA A 96 15.96 2.39 13.70
CA ALA A 96 16.83 2.98 12.69
C ALA A 96 16.03 3.45 11.46
N LEU A 97 15.06 2.64 11.01
CA LEU A 97 14.15 3.05 9.95
C LEU A 97 13.32 4.27 10.37
N ALA A 98 12.74 4.26 11.59
CA ALA A 98 11.93 5.37 12.09
C ALA A 98 12.72 6.68 12.25
N ALA A 99 13.99 6.59 12.60
CA ALA A 99 14.87 7.74 12.73
C ALA A 99 15.41 8.28 11.39
N SER A 100 15.26 7.50 10.31
CA SER A 100 15.80 7.88 9.00
C SER A 100 15.05 9.08 8.40
N LYS A 101 15.81 9.96 7.79
CA LYS A 101 15.31 11.08 6.96
C LYS A 101 15.84 10.98 5.52
N ASP A 102 16.55 9.91 5.21
CA ASP A 102 17.08 9.65 3.88
C ASP A 102 15.95 9.11 2.98
N PRO A 103 15.57 9.84 1.92
CA PRO A 103 14.53 9.36 0.99
C PRO A 103 14.88 8.01 0.36
N ALA A 104 16.16 7.71 0.13
CA ALA A 104 16.58 6.43 -0.44
C ALA A 104 16.33 5.26 0.52
N VAL A 105 16.46 5.48 1.83
CA VAL A 105 16.09 4.50 2.87
C VAL A 105 14.57 4.38 2.95
N LEU A 106 13.85 5.49 2.98
CA LEU A 106 12.39 5.51 3.12
C LEU A 106 11.64 5.04 1.86
N ALA A 107 12.33 4.87 0.74
CA ALA A 107 11.78 4.29 -0.50
C ALA A 107 12.03 2.78 -0.64
N LYS A 108 12.81 2.16 0.25
CA LYS A 108 13.07 0.72 0.22
C LYS A 108 11.85 -0.07 0.69
N ASN A 109 11.86 -1.37 0.37
CA ASN A 109 10.84 -2.29 0.82
C ASN A 109 11.31 -3.05 2.05
N TYR A 110 10.48 -3.09 3.08
CA TYR A 110 10.78 -3.70 4.37
C TYR A 110 9.82 -4.82 4.68
N LYS A 111 10.31 -5.89 5.30
CA LYS A 111 9.49 -6.97 5.84
C LYS A 111 9.91 -7.32 7.27
N LEU A 112 8.94 -7.66 8.10
CA LEU A 112 9.23 -8.20 9.43
C LEU A 112 9.61 -9.69 9.30
N ALA A 113 10.57 -10.12 10.14
CA ALA A 113 10.95 -11.52 10.25
C ALA A 113 10.37 -12.20 11.51
N ARG A 114 9.85 -11.42 12.43
CA ARG A 114 9.27 -11.87 13.71
C ARG A 114 8.45 -10.77 14.37
N ASP A 115 7.75 -11.15 15.42
CA ASP A 115 7.12 -10.20 16.32
C ASP A 115 8.16 -9.33 17.03
N LEU A 116 7.82 -8.06 17.24
CA LEU A 116 8.68 -7.09 17.93
C LEU A 116 7.92 -6.47 19.12
N ASP A 117 8.57 -6.41 20.26
CA ASP A 117 8.06 -5.77 21.47
C ASP A 117 8.79 -4.45 21.72
N LEU A 118 8.07 -3.33 21.65
CA LEU A 118 8.58 -1.98 21.87
C LEU A 118 8.38 -1.51 23.32
N SER A 119 8.14 -2.41 24.27
CA SER A 119 8.00 -2.02 25.69
C SER A 119 9.24 -1.28 26.17
N GLY A 120 9.05 -0.14 26.81
CA GLY A 120 10.14 0.70 27.31
C GLY A 120 10.95 1.42 26.22
N VAL A 121 10.54 1.35 24.97
CA VAL A 121 11.23 1.96 23.83
C VAL A 121 10.50 3.23 23.39
N THR A 122 11.26 4.30 23.16
CA THR A 122 10.73 5.48 22.47
C THR A 122 10.73 5.23 20.97
N PHE A 123 9.57 5.31 20.34
CA PHE A 123 9.40 5.15 18.91
C PHE A 123 8.92 6.47 18.29
N SER A 124 9.67 6.96 17.29
CA SER A 124 9.40 8.28 16.70
C SER A 124 8.36 8.26 15.59
N GLY A 125 7.92 7.06 15.17
CA GLY A 125 7.14 6.88 13.94
C GLY A 125 8.00 6.98 12.67
N ILE A 126 7.56 6.31 11.61
CA ILE A 126 8.30 6.21 10.35
C ILE A 126 7.85 7.34 9.40
N GLY A 127 8.81 8.02 8.78
CA GLY A 127 8.56 9.10 7.83
C GLY A 127 8.19 10.44 8.47
N SER A 128 8.17 11.48 7.67
CA SER A 128 7.79 12.84 8.06
C SER A 128 7.24 13.60 6.86
N ALA A 129 6.71 14.81 7.07
CA ALA A 129 6.19 15.63 5.97
C ALA A 129 7.26 16.01 4.92
N SER A 130 8.52 16.14 5.34
CA SER A 130 9.66 16.45 4.47
C SER A 130 10.34 15.20 3.88
N ALA A 131 10.12 14.03 4.49
CA ALA A 131 10.69 12.75 4.09
C ALA A 131 9.66 11.64 4.38
N PRO A 132 8.61 11.52 3.55
CA PRO A 132 7.58 10.50 3.74
C PRO A 132 8.12 9.10 3.44
N PHE A 133 7.52 8.10 4.04
CA PHE A 133 7.76 6.72 3.64
C PHE A 133 7.04 6.44 2.31
N THR A 134 7.78 5.95 1.32
CA THR A 134 7.27 5.75 -0.05
C THR A 134 7.42 4.31 -0.54
N GLY A 135 8.06 3.45 0.26
CA GLY A 135 8.28 2.04 -0.06
C GLY A 135 7.13 1.13 0.31
N MET A 136 7.42 -0.17 0.33
CA MET A 136 6.50 -1.19 0.85
C MET A 136 6.92 -1.61 2.26
N PHE A 137 5.94 -1.90 3.11
CA PHE A 137 6.15 -2.50 4.42
C PHE A 137 5.23 -3.71 4.59
N ASP A 138 5.81 -4.89 4.61
CA ASP A 138 5.09 -6.14 4.80
C ASP A 138 5.34 -6.68 6.21
N GLY A 139 4.30 -6.66 7.04
CA GLY A 139 4.37 -7.22 8.39
C GLY A 139 4.49 -8.74 8.43
N GLN A 140 4.28 -9.44 7.31
CA GLN A 140 4.32 -10.91 7.22
C GLN A 140 3.38 -11.61 8.23
N GLY A 141 2.33 -10.92 8.68
CA GLY A 141 1.44 -11.41 9.75
C GLY A 141 2.02 -11.28 11.17
N HIS A 142 3.18 -10.65 11.31
CA HIS A 142 3.78 -10.41 12.62
C HIS A 142 3.16 -9.22 13.34
N THR A 143 3.31 -9.25 14.67
CA THR A 143 2.82 -8.20 15.56
C THR A 143 3.96 -7.31 16.04
N VAL A 144 3.74 -5.99 16.03
CA VAL A 144 4.54 -5.02 16.77
C VAL A 144 3.71 -4.54 17.96
N SER A 145 4.18 -4.84 19.17
CA SER A 145 3.46 -4.55 20.41
C SER A 145 4.05 -3.38 21.20
N HIS A 146 3.23 -2.80 22.10
CA HIS A 146 3.60 -1.69 23.01
C HIS A 146 4.13 -0.46 22.25
N VAL A 147 3.50 -0.15 21.11
CA VAL A 147 3.90 0.98 20.27
C VAL A 147 3.49 2.28 20.94
N THR A 148 4.46 3.04 21.42
CA THR A 148 4.21 4.38 21.99
C THR A 148 4.83 5.45 21.10
N VAL A 149 3.97 6.29 20.51
CA VAL A 149 4.38 7.44 19.70
C VAL A 149 3.87 8.71 20.38
N LYS A 150 4.80 9.61 20.69
CA LYS A 150 4.47 10.96 21.19
C LYS A 150 5.00 11.97 20.17
N GLY A 151 4.11 12.53 19.40
CA GLY A 151 4.47 13.42 18.30
C GLY A 151 3.75 14.75 18.33
N GLY A 152 4.10 15.60 17.38
CA GLY A 152 3.31 16.77 17.00
C GLY A 152 2.24 16.35 16.00
N ASP A 153 2.14 17.10 14.91
CA ASP A 153 1.24 16.78 13.81
C ASP A 153 1.71 15.50 13.06
N ASN A 154 0.75 14.78 12.51
CA ASN A 154 0.95 13.56 11.71
C ASN A 154 1.53 12.37 12.52
N ALA A 155 1.12 12.21 13.78
CA ALA A 155 1.64 11.13 14.62
C ALA A 155 1.00 9.77 14.28
N GLY A 156 1.81 8.71 14.17
CA GLY A 156 1.40 7.34 13.90
C GLY A 156 2.56 6.36 13.90
N PHE A 157 2.31 5.07 13.77
CA PHE A 157 3.40 4.11 13.51
C PHE A 157 4.17 4.52 12.24
N PHE A 158 3.44 4.89 11.18
CA PHE A 158 3.94 5.71 10.09
C PHE A 158 3.42 7.14 10.30
N ASN A 159 4.30 8.09 10.51
CA ASN A 159 3.86 9.48 10.65
C ASN A 159 3.33 10.03 9.33
N VAL A 160 4.09 9.87 8.25
CA VAL A 160 3.68 10.30 6.91
C VAL A 160 4.09 9.28 5.87
N THR A 161 3.15 8.94 4.99
CA THR A 161 3.38 8.09 3.82
C THR A 161 3.00 8.82 2.54
N LEU A 162 3.67 8.49 1.43
CA LEU A 162 3.34 8.99 0.09
C LEU A 162 3.35 7.83 -0.90
N GLY A 163 2.18 7.39 -1.34
CA GLY A 163 2.05 6.27 -2.25
C GLY A 163 2.60 4.93 -1.73
N ALA A 164 2.73 4.78 -0.42
CA ALA A 164 3.32 3.58 0.20
C ALA A 164 2.34 2.41 0.23
N VAL A 165 2.88 1.19 0.23
CA VAL A 165 2.11 -0.05 0.44
C VAL A 165 2.43 -0.61 1.81
N ILE A 166 1.41 -0.74 2.67
CA ILE A 166 1.54 -1.32 4.01
C ILE A 166 0.60 -2.52 4.09
N LYS A 167 1.13 -3.70 4.35
CA LYS A 167 0.32 -4.92 4.38
C LYS A 167 0.72 -5.89 5.49
N ASN A 168 -0.24 -6.74 5.89
CA ASN A 168 -0.03 -7.87 6.81
C ASN A 168 0.64 -7.48 8.12
N LEU A 169 0.36 -6.29 8.64
CA LEU A 169 0.96 -5.75 9.87
C LEU A 169 -0.06 -5.69 10.99
N HIS A 170 0.28 -6.26 12.14
CA HIS A 170 -0.53 -6.18 13.34
C HIS A 170 0.16 -5.27 14.36
N LEU A 171 -0.57 -4.26 14.87
CA LEU A 171 -0.12 -3.39 15.94
C LEU A 171 -1.00 -3.63 17.17
N SER A 172 -0.38 -3.91 18.33
CA SER A 172 -1.08 -4.10 19.60
C SER A 172 -0.54 -3.15 20.67
N ASP A 173 -1.40 -2.85 21.63
CA ASP A 173 -1.08 -1.96 22.75
C ASP A 173 -0.50 -0.62 22.26
N VAL A 174 -1.15 -0.07 21.23
CA VAL A 174 -0.74 1.19 20.62
C VAL A 174 -1.17 2.35 21.50
N ASN A 175 -0.26 3.28 21.76
CA ASN A 175 -0.54 4.55 22.41
C ASN A 175 0.07 5.69 21.58
N VAL A 176 -0.75 6.31 20.75
CA VAL A 176 -0.33 7.43 19.92
C VAL A 176 -0.97 8.72 20.41
N THR A 177 -0.14 9.70 20.71
CA THR A 177 -0.57 11.05 21.08
C THR A 177 0.07 12.08 20.16
N GLY A 178 -0.72 13.04 19.71
CA GLY A 178 -0.22 14.05 18.77
C GLY A 178 -1.09 15.30 18.72
N GLY A 179 -0.82 16.15 17.77
CA GLY A 179 -1.60 17.37 17.48
C GLY A 179 -2.71 17.09 16.47
N SER A 180 -2.46 17.34 15.20
CA SER A 180 -3.40 17.08 14.11
C SER A 180 -2.99 15.84 13.29
N ARG A 181 -3.98 15.17 12.68
CA ARG A 181 -3.75 13.97 11.86
C ARG A 181 -3.03 12.85 12.62
N VAL A 182 -3.69 12.35 13.65
CA VAL A 182 -3.19 11.30 14.53
C VAL A 182 -3.85 9.98 14.17
N GLY A 183 -3.07 8.94 13.97
CA GLY A 183 -3.57 7.60 13.63
C GLY A 183 -2.73 6.50 14.25
N GLY A 184 -3.34 5.37 14.61
CA GLY A 184 -2.59 4.24 15.18
C GLY A 184 -1.59 3.64 14.19
N LEU A 185 -1.98 3.48 12.92
CA LEU A 185 -1.10 2.98 11.86
C LEU A 185 -0.45 4.13 11.07
N VAL A 186 -1.24 5.03 10.52
CA VAL A 186 -0.74 6.15 9.69
C VAL A 186 -1.33 7.45 10.19
N GLY A 187 -0.48 8.44 10.46
CA GLY A 187 -0.89 9.80 10.82
C GLY A 187 -1.39 10.55 9.59
N TRP A 188 -0.61 10.59 8.52
CA TRP A 188 -0.98 11.25 7.26
C TRP A 188 -0.61 10.41 6.05
N ALA A 189 -1.60 9.80 5.41
CA ALA A 189 -1.43 9.10 4.15
C ALA A 189 -1.62 10.09 2.99
N GLN A 190 -0.59 10.26 2.20
CA GLN A 190 -0.60 11.08 1.00
C GLN A 190 -0.63 10.19 -0.24
N ALA A 191 -1.32 10.66 -1.28
CA ALA A 191 -1.25 10.11 -2.62
C ALA A 191 -0.43 11.06 -3.50
N GLU A 192 0.42 10.52 -4.33
CA GLU A 192 1.05 11.29 -5.40
C GLU A 192 0.04 11.39 -6.54
N LEU A 193 -0.51 12.59 -6.72
CA LEU A 193 -1.43 12.88 -7.82
C LEU A 193 -0.64 13.56 -8.93
N ASP A 194 -0.36 12.86 -10.00
CA ASP A 194 0.06 13.51 -11.24
C ASP A 194 -1.18 14.15 -11.86
N ARG A 195 -1.24 15.48 -11.81
CA ARG A 195 -2.37 16.26 -12.35
C ARG A 195 -2.42 16.26 -13.87
N GLN A 196 -1.34 15.87 -14.53
CA GLN A 196 -1.22 15.81 -16.00
C GLN A 196 -1.42 14.39 -16.54
N ASP A 197 -1.10 13.39 -15.73
CA ASP A 197 -1.20 11.98 -16.09
C ASP A 197 -1.62 11.15 -14.88
N MET A 198 -2.90 10.78 -14.83
CA MET A 198 -3.46 9.96 -13.76
C MET A 198 -2.79 8.57 -13.66
N ALA A 199 -2.15 8.10 -14.73
CA ALA A 199 -1.41 6.84 -14.76
C ALA A 199 -0.10 6.88 -13.95
N GLY A 200 0.44 8.06 -13.70
CA GLY A 200 1.61 8.25 -12.82
C GLY A 200 1.28 8.42 -11.35
N SER A 201 -0.01 8.49 -11.00
CA SER A 201 -0.45 8.68 -9.62
C SER A 201 -0.22 7.42 -8.79
N LYS A 202 0.48 7.54 -7.67
CA LYS A 202 0.64 6.46 -6.69
C LYS A 202 -0.33 6.68 -5.53
N ALA A 203 -1.38 5.89 -5.50
CA ALA A 203 -2.23 5.78 -4.31
C ALA A 203 -1.52 4.91 -3.26
N GLY A 204 -1.53 5.33 -2.02
CA GLY A 204 -1.09 4.48 -0.91
C GLY A 204 -2.08 3.34 -0.70
N LEU A 205 -1.57 2.17 -0.30
CA LEU A 205 -2.35 0.98 -0.04
C LEU A 205 -2.13 0.50 1.39
N VAL A 206 -3.21 0.25 2.12
CA VAL A 206 -3.18 -0.41 3.43
C VAL A 206 -4.06 -1.65 3.38
N GLY A 207 -3.49 -2.82 3.61
CA GLY A 207 -4.22 -4.07 3.53
C GLY A 207 -3.86 -5.08 4.60
N SER A 208 -4.83 -5.86 5.05
CA SER A 208 -4.65 -6.94 6.04
C SER A 208 -3.89 -6.47 7.30
N CYS A 209 -4.16 -5.24 7.75
CA CYS A 209 -3.56 -4.65 8.94
C CYS A 209 -4.58 -4.55 10.08
N THR A 210 -4.12 -4.77 11.31
CA THR A 210 -4.93 -4.56 12.50
C THR A 210 -4.23 -3.62 13.47
N VAL A 211 -5.00 -2.81 14.17
CA VAL A 211 -4.48 -1.91 15.21
C VAL A 211 -5.39 -1.99 16.42
N SER A 212 -4.80 -2.20 17.60
CA SER A 212 -5.49 -2.14 18.87
C SER A 212 -4.75 -1.22 19.84
N GLY A 213 -5.48 -0.38 20.59
CA GLY A 213 -4.89 0.56 21.52
C GLY A 213 -5.61 1.90 21.57
N THR A 214 -4.91 2.95 21.95
CA THR A 214 -5.45 4.32 22.12
C THR A 214 -4.78 5.31 21.20
N VAL A 215 -5.58 6.22 20.67
CA VAL A 215 -5.12 7.33 19.82
C VAL A 215 -5.78 8.61 20.34
N SER A 216 -4.99 9.65 20.57
CA SER A 216 -5.48 10.97 21.01
C SER A 216 -4.75 12.10 20.28
N GLY A 217 -5.51 13.11 19.88
CA GLY A 217 -5.05 14.32 19.23
C GLY A 217 -5.72 15.54 19.83
#